data_27db47a92d288de4a2beb7b8a716ca2b
#
_entry.id   27db47a92d288de4a2beb7b8a716ca2b
#
_cell.length_a   1.000
_cell.length_b   1.000
_cell.length_c   1.000
_cell.angle_alpha   90.00
_cell.angle_beta   90.00
_cell.angle_gamma   90.00
#
_symmetry.space_group_name_H-M   'P 1'
#
loop_
_entity.id
_entity.type
_entity.pdbx_description
1 polymer ?
#
loop_
_entity_poly.entity_id
_entity_poly.type
_entity_poly.pdbx_seq_one_letter_code
_entity_poly.pdbx_strand_id
1 'polypeptide(L)'
;MSNSSFLLMFFVVLTITLSAQNDPQFSLGSYNRLVYNPASIAQSEYVDIMVLAREQWTGFEDAPSTQSVSVSNYFDSWRMGLGLSVVNDKLGAENIQNIKAKYAYHVWLSDNNYLSFGLGAGVMMKSFSSANLVFEDPNDAHITDADMSKTRLDFDLGFEWHVNNFFLGASANHITQSNEDPDILKVPRHQYAYAGVRLPVNDLVSLRPSVNVLNVESIYSVGAEVTMNYDNTFWVGLGYRNQDAMMFSTKILLFENLMAAYAYDMGAGELRSYREGSHEIMLHLRINKPQKQYRSPRFFD
;
A
#
# COMPACT_ATOMS: atom_id res chain seq x y z
N MET A 1 1.18 -26.63 -47.54
CA MET A 1 1.05 -25.44 -46.70
C MET A 1 2.38 -25.28 -46.01
N SER A 2 3.10 -24.21 -46.29
CA SER A 2 4.50 -24.05 -45.93
C SER A 2 4.66 -23.71 -44.43
N ASN A 3 5.73 -24.23 -43.81
CA ASN A 3 6.09 -23.99 -42.43
C ASN A 3 6.24 -22.49 -42.06
N SER A 4 6.34 -21.62 -43.05
CA SER A 4 6.42 -20.16 -42.88
C SER A 4 5.12 -19.52 -42.39
N SER A 5 3.95 -20.09 -42.73
CA SER A 5 2.64 -19.57 -42.30
C SER A 5 2.35 -19.89 -40.85
N PHE A 6 2.93 -20.95 -40.31
CA PHE A 6 2.78 -21.32 -38.90
C PHE A 6 3.69 -20.45 -37.98
N LEU A 7 4.86 -20.05 -38.49
CA LEU A 7 5.76 -19.14 -37.78
C LEU A 7 5.19 -17.71 -37.70
N LEU A 8 4.51 -17.24 -38.77
CA LEU A 8 3.88 -15.92 -38.78
C LEU A 8 2.68 -15.83 -37.82
N MET A 9 1.96 -16.93 -37.62
CA MET A 9 0.82 -17.00 -36.72
C MET A 9 1.24 -17.04 -35.23
N PHE A 10 2.46 -17.50 -34.94
CA PHE A 10 3.02 -17.51 -33.57
C PHE A 10 3.55 -16.14 -33.16
N PHE A 11 3.93 -15.27 -34.10
CA PHE A 11 4.47 -13.93 -33.82
C PHE A 11 3.39 -12.84 -33.59
N VAL A 12 2.13 -13.10 -33.94
CA VAL A 12 1.02 -12.14 -33.84
C VAL A 12 0.37 -12.13 -32.43
N VAL A 13 0.73 -13.06 -31.51
CA VAL A 13 0.07 -13.23 -30.20
C VAL A 13 0.81 -12.55 -29.06
N LEU A 14 1.92 -11.84 -29.32
CA LEU A 14 2.69 -11.17 -28.26
C LEU A 14 2.59 -9.62 -28.32
N THR A 15 1.39 -9.08 -28.47
CA THR A 15 1.16 -7.70 -27.99
C THR A 15 0.85 -7.73 -26.51
N ILE A 16 1.90 -7.85 -25.70
CA ILE A 16 1.80 -7.57 -24.27
C ILE A 16 1.64 -6.05 -24.17
N THR A 17 0.42 -5.59 -23.89
CA THR A 17 0.22 -4.21 -23.47
C THR A 17 0.86 -4.07 -22.08
N LEU A 18 2.07 -3.53 -22.04
CA LEU A 18 2.72 -3.15 -20.78
C LEU A 18 2.00 -1.94 -20.22
N SER A 19 1.00 -2.18 -19.39
CA SER A 19 0.39 -1.14 -18.55
C SER A 19 1.30 -1.02 -17.31
N ALA A 20 2.22 -0.04 -17.32
CA ALA A 20 3.28 0.08 -16.32
C ALA A 20 2.90 0.93 -15.10
N GLN A 21 1.66 1.42 -15.00
CA GLN A 21 1.26 2.38 -13.98
C GLN A 21 0.52 1.68 -12.84
N ASN A 22 1.24 1.30 -11.80
CA ASN A 22 0.70 0.71 -10.58
C ASN A 22 0.96 1.62 -9.38
N ASP A 23 0.04 1.67 -8.41
CA ASP A 23 0.31 2.23 -7.09
C ASP A 23 1.55 1.58 -6.48
N PRO A 24 2.32 2.33 -5.67
CA PRO A 24 3.50 1.77 -5.01
C PRO A 24 3.12 0.60 -4.10
N GLN A 25 3.81 -0.53 -4.26
CA GLN A 25 3.65 -1.70 -3.42
C GLN A 25 4.68 -1.68 -2.29
N PHE A 26 4.19 -1.60 -1.06
CA PHE A 26 5.04 -1.56 0.12
C PHE A 26 5.33 -2.97 0.67
N SER A 27 6.59 -3.24 0.99
CA SER A 27 7.00 -4.49 1.67
C SER A 27 6.64 -4.48 3.15
N LEU A 28 6.55 -3.28 3.75
CA LEU A 28 5.97 -3.07 5.09
C LEU A 28 4.45 -2.83 5.05
N GLY A 29 3.79 -3.07 3.91
CA GLY A 29 2.36 -2.81 3.72
C GLY A 29 1.44 -3.55 4.67
N SER A 30 1.84 -4.73 5.15
CA SER A 30 1.10 -5.48 6.18
C SER A 30 1.00 -4.76 7.52
N TYR A 31 1.88 -3.78 7.80
CA TYR A 31 1.83 -2.91 8.96
C TYR A 31 1.01 -1.63 8.71
N ASN A 32 0.93 -1.14 7.46
CA ASN A 32 0.23 0.09 7.08
C ASN A 32 -0.85 -0.16 6.01
N ARG A 33 -1.80 -1.05 6.31
CA ARG A 33 -2.90 -1.38 5.39
C ARG A 33 -3.81 -0.21 5.09
N LEU A 34 -3.81 0.83 5.93
CA LEU A 34 -4.63 2.03 5.71
C LEU A 34 -4.35 2.68 4.36
N VAL A 35 -3.14 2.60 3.84
CA VAL A 35 -2.79 3.22 2.55
C VAL A 35 -3.66 2.66 1.43
N TYR A 36 -3.93 1.37 1.39
CA TYR A 36 -4.69 0.71 0.32
C TYR A 36 -6.08 0.20 0.71
N ASN A 37 -6.42 0.09 2.00
CA ASN A 37 -7.77 -0.34 2.43
C ASN A 37 -8.34 0.59 3.51
N PRO A 38 -9.38 1.39 3.23
CA PRO A 38 -9.99 2.26 4.23
C PRO A 38 -10.66 1.51 5.38
N ALA A 39 -11.04 0.23 5.19
CA ALA A 39 -11.65 -0.59 6.24
C ALA A 39 -10.64 -1.09 7.29
N SER A 40 -9.33 -0.93 7.06
CA SER A 40 -8.27 -1.50 7.90
C SER A 40 -7.99 -0.72 9.20
N ILE A 41 -8.76 0.31 9.52
CA ILE A 41 -8.64 1.05 10.78
C ILE A 41 -9.15 0.14 11.90
N ALA A 42 -8.22 -0.55 12.57
CA ALA A 42 -8.52 -1.50 13.62
C ALA A 42 -8.89 -0.80 14.93
N GLN A 43 -9.59 -1.53 15.80
CA GLN A 43 -9.76 -1.10 17.18
C GLN A 43 -8.40 -0.93 17.86
N SER A 44 -8.15 0.24 18.40
CA SER A 44 -6.89 0.59 19.06
C SER A 44 -7.15 1.58 20.18
N GLU A 45 -6.42 1.48 21.27
CA GLU A 45 -6.40 2.48 22.34
C GLU A 45 -5.52 3.70 22.01
N TYR A 46 -4.88 3.66 20.85
CA TYR A 46 -3.94 4.66 20.38
C TYR A 46 -4.49 5.42 19.18
N VAL A 47 -3.97 6.62 18.98
CA VAL A 47 -3.90 7.25 17.67
C VAL A 47 -2.62 6.73 17.01
N ASP A 48 -2.75 6.09 15.89
CA ASP A 48 -1.62 5.53 15.13
C ASP A 48 -1.15 6.54 14.09
N ILE A 49 0.14 6.84 14.08
CA ILE A 49 0.79 7.70 13.08
C ILE A 49 1.93 6.90 12.44
N MET A 50 1.90 6.75 11.14
CA MET A 50 2.94 6.03 10.39
C MET A 50 3.52 6.92 9.32
N VAL A 51 4.84 6.95 9.25
CA VAL A 51 5.61 7.61 8.19
C VAL A 51 6.47 6.56 7.53
N LEU A 52 6.44 6.49 6.21
CA LEU A 52 7.15 5.50 5.44
C LEU A 52 7.83 6.16 4.25
N ALA A 53 9.07 5.78 3.99
CA ALA A 53 9.82 6.14 2.80
C ALA A 53 10.35 4.87 2.12
N ARG A 54 10.21 4.80 0.80
CA ARG A 54 10.65 3.70 -0.04
C ARG A 54 11.46 4.23 -1.22
N GLU A 55 12.65 3.69 -1.41
CA GLU A 55 13.50 3.88 -2.58
C GLU A 55 13.59 2.55 -3.32
N GLN A 56 13.07 2.49 -4.55
CA GLN A 56 13.08 1.28 -5.37
C GLN A 56 14.29 1.30 -6.30
N TRP A 57 14.79 0.10 -6.61
CA TRP A 57 15.83 -0.12 -7.63
C TRP A 57 17.03 0.82 -7.47
N THR A 58 17.56 0.89 -6.27
CA THR A 58 18.75 1.73 -5.99
C THR A 58 19.87 1.46 -6.99
N GLY A 59 20.55 2.52 -7.42
CA GLY A 59 21.56 2.47 -8.48
C GLY A 59 21.04 2.88 -9.87
N PHE A 60 19.73 3.04 -10.06
CA PHE A 60 19.15 3.62 -11.28
C PHE A 60 18.91 5.12 -11.12
N GLU A 61 19.24 5.87 -12.15
CA GLU A 61 18.84 7.27 -12.25
C GLU A 61 17.30 7.34 -12.42
N ASP A 62 16.65 8.31 -11.75
CA ASP A 62 15.19 8.49 -11.76
C ASP A 62 14.37 7.27 -11.29
N ALA A 63 14.97 6.40 -10.47
CA ALA A 63 14.28 5.27 -9.86
C ALA A 63 13.08 5.71 -9.00
N PRO A 64 12.05 4.84 -8.82
CA PRO A 64 10.87 5.19 -8.04
C PRO A 64 11.19 5.52 -6.59
N SER A 65 10.65 6.64 -6.10
CA SER A 65 10.76 7.09 -4.71
C SER A 65 9.37 7.42 -4.18
N THR A 66 8.99 6.78 -3.09
CA THR A 66 7.66 6.91 -2.49
C THR A 66 7.76 7.36 -1.05
N GLN A 67 6.96 8.35 -0.67
CA GLN A 67 6.77 8.76 0.72
C GLN A 67 5.30 8.61 1.09
N SER A 68 5.03 8.12 2.29
CA SER A 68 3.67 7.96 2.80
C SER A 68 3.59 8.41 4.25
N VAL A 69 2.52 9.13 4.56
CA VAL A 69 2.12 9.48 5.93
C VAL A 69 0.70 9.00 6.13
N SER A 70 0.43 8.28 7.20
CA SER A 70 -0.91 7.89 7.59
C SER A 70 -1.17 8.16 9.06
N VAL A 71 -2.37 8.61 9.36
CA VAL A 71 -2.86 8.82 10.73
C VAL A 71 -4.21 8.13 10.84
N SER A 72 -4.42 7.38 11.93
CA SER A 72 -5.73 6.76 12.17
C SER A 72 -6.09 6.77 13.66
N ASN A 73 -7.38 6.83 13.92
CA ASN A 73 -7.95 6.74 15.23
C ASN A 73 -9.27 5.96 15.18
N TYR A 74 -9.49 5.07 16.15
CA TYR A 74 -10.74 4.34 16.32
C TYR A 74 -11.52 4.91 17.52
N PHE A 75 -12.82 5.09 17.36
CA PHE A 75 -13.75 5.63 18.36
C PHE A 75 -14.70 4.53 18.84
N ASP A 76 -14.38 3.93 19.99
CA ASP A 76 -15.12 2.78 20.54
C ASP A 76 -16.61 3.05 20.71
N SER A 77 -16.98 4.23 21.24
CA SER A 77 -18.37 4.61 21.49
C SER A 77 -19.22 4.67 20.23
N TRP A 78 -18.60 4.91 19.08
CA TRP A 78 -19.27 5.05 17.78
C TRP A 78 -18.99 3.88 16.84
N ARG A 79 -18.14 2.95 17.27
CA ARG A 79 -17.71 1.79 16.48
C ARG A 79 -17.15 2.20 15.11
N MET A 80 -16.47 3.31 15.05
CA MET A 80 -15.95 3.88 13.82
C MET A 80 -14.47 4.23 13.89
N GLY A 81 -13.80 4.13 12.77
CA GLY A 81 -12.45 4.61 12.56
C GLY A 81 -12.42 5.82 11.63
N LEU A 82 -11.56 6.78 11.93
CA LEU A 82 -11.22 7.88 11.04
C LEU A 82 -9.72 7.82 10.74
N GLY A 83 -9.36 8.09 9.49
CA GLY A 83 -7.99 8.12 9.05
C GLY A 83 -7.73 9.18 8.00
N LEU A 84 -6.45 9.53 7.87
CA LEU A 84 -5.92 10.36 6.80
C LEU A 84 -4.70 9.64 6.23
N SER A 85 -4.58 9.59 4.90
CA SER A 85 -3.38 9.11 4.22
C SER A 85 -2.92 10.11 3.18
N VAL A 86 -1.62 10.34 3.14
CA VAL A 86 -0.94 11.13 2.12
C VAL A 86 0.14 10.23 1.53
N VAL A 87 0.15 10.11 0.21
CA VAL A 87 1.17 9.37 -0.53
C VAL A 87 1.69 10.30 -1.61
N ASN A 88 3.01 10.38 -1.71
CA ASN A 88 3.72 11.03 -2.81
C ASN A 88 4.60 9.98 -3.47
N ASP A 89 4.36 9.74 -4.76
CA ASP A 89 5.08 8.74 -5.55
C ASP A 89 5.67 9.38 -6.79
N LYS A 90 6.99 9.29 -6.91
CA LYS A 90 7.75 9.84 -8.04
C LYS A 90 8.39 8.69 -8.81
N LEU A 91 8.17 8.67 -10.12
CA LEU A 91 8.79 7.73 -11.05
C LEU A 91 9.26 8.48 -12.30
N GLY A 92 10.56 8.70 -12.42
CA GLY A 92 11.12 9.48 -13.51
C GLY A 92 10.51 10.88 -13.58
N ALA A 93 9.90 11.19 -14.71
CA ALA A 93 9.21 12.46 -14.98
C ALA A 93 7.80 12.54 -14.39
N GLU A 94 7.24 11.42 -13.93
CA GLU A 94 5.89 11.35 -13.34
C GLU A 94 5.92 11.55 -11.83
N ASN A 95 4.95 12.30 -11.30
CA ASN A 95 4.73 12.45 -9.87
C ASN A 95 3.24 12.35 -9.56
N ILE A 96 2.88 11.45 -8.64
CA ILE A 96 1.52 11.23 -8.16
C ILE A 96 1.45 11.58 -6.69
N GLN A 97 0.58 12.54 -6.35
CA GLN A 97 0.26 12.89 -4.97
C GLN A 97 -1.19 12.51 -4.67
N ASN A 98 -1.38 11.76 -3.60
CA ASN A 98 -2.69 11.28 -3.19
C ASN A 98 -2.96 11.66 -1.73
N ILE A 99 -4.05 12.40 -1.48
CA ILE A 99 -4.47 12.82 -0.15
C ILE A 99 -5.90 12.37 0.06
N LYS A 100 -6.11 11.44 1.02
CA LYS A 100 -7.42 10.83 1.27
C LYS A 100 -7.79 10.82 2.74
N ALA A 101 -8.99 11.28 3.05
CA ALA A 101 -9.68 10.99 4.30
C ALA A 101 -10.31 9.59 4.20
N LYS A 102 -10.25 8.81 5.27
CA LYS A 102 -10.75 7.45 5.33
C LYS A 102 -11.66 7.27 6.54
N TYR A 103 -12.75 6.57 6.32
CA TYR A 103 -13.75 6.24 7.32
C TYR A 103 -13.96 4.73 7.33
N ALA A 104 -14.06 4.14 8.51
CA ALA A 104 -14.41 2.73 8.69
C ALA A 104 -15.54 2.60 9.72
N TYR A 105 -16.48 1.71 9.47
CA TYR A 105 -17.53 1.35 10.42
C TYR A 105 -17.45 -0.13 10.74
N HIS A 106 -17.45 -0.47 12.06
CA HIS A 106 -17.33 -1.83 12.54
C HIS A 106 -18.68 -2.39 12.97
N VAL A 107 -19.06 -3.52 12.39
CA VAL A 107 -20.21 -4.32 12.78
C VAL A 107 -19.72 -5.51 13.60
N TRP A 108 -19.88 -5.44 14.91
CA TRP A 108 -19.50 -6.50 15.82
C TRP A 108 -20.51 -7.64 15.79
N LEU A 109 -20.06 -8.85 15.50
CA LEU A 109 -20.82 -10.08 15.51
C LEU A 109 -20.65 -10.82 16.85
N SER A 110 -19.49 -10.71 17.47
CA SER A 110 -19.15 -11.13 18.84
C SER A 110 -17.88 -10.42 19.32
N ASP A 111 -17.42 -10.67 20.53
CA ASP A 111 -16.29 -9.97 21.16
C ASP A 111 -15.00 -9.99 20.32
N ASN A 112 -14.76 -11.08 19.58
CA ASN A 112 -13.57 -11.23 18.73
C ASN A 112 -13.91 -11.46 17.24
N ASN A 113 -15.09 -11.00 16.81
CA ASN A 113 -15.55 -11.18 15.45
C ASN A 113 -16.29 -9.93 14.98
N TYR A 114 -15.71 -9.23 14.01
CA TYR A 114 -16.31 -8.03 13.43
C TYR A 114 -16.04 -7.91 11.93
N LEU A 115 -16.97 -7.26 11.26
CA LEU A 115 -16.86 -6.81 9.90
C LEU A 115 -16.59 -5.32 9.89
N SER A 116 -15.65 -4.87 9.09
CA SER A 116 -15.35 -3.45 8.87
C SER A 116 -15.65 -3.08 7.42
N PHE A 117 -16.39 -1.99 7.24
CA PHE A 117 -16.69 -1.40 5.95
C PHE A 117 -16.04 -0.04 5.87
N GLY A 118 -15.26 0.21 4.83
CA GLY A 118 -14.46 1.42 4.69
C GLY A 118 -14.80 2.23 3.45
N LEU A 119 -14.73 3.55 3.60
CA LEU A 119 -14.83 4.53 2.53
C LEU A 119 -13.60 5.43 2.57
N GLY A 120 -13.01 5.69 1.42
CA GLY A 120 -11.96 6.68 1.22
C GLY A 120 -12.44 7.75 0.25
N ALA A 121 -12.15 9.01 0.54
CA ALA A 121 -12.43 10.14 -0.34
C ALA A 121 -11.31 11.16 -0.25
N GLY A 122 -10.89 11.70 -1.38
CA GLY A 122 -9.81 12.65 -1.43
C GLY A 122 -9.53 13.20 -2.82
N VAL A 123 -8.32 13.68 -2.97
CA VAL A 123 -7.81 14.24 -4.22
C VAL A 123 -6.53 13.53 -4.64
N MET A 124 -6.41 13.28 -5.92
CA MET A 124 -5.21 12.81 -6.57
C MET A 124 -4.73 13.89 -7.55
N MET A 125 -3.47 14.25 -7.44
CA MET A 125 -2.76 15.11 -8.36
C MET A 125 -1.74 14.27 -9.10
N LYS A 126 -1.86 14.16 -10.41
CA LYS A 126 -0.91 13.49 -11.28
C LYS A 126 -0.25 14.52 -12.18
N SER A 127 1.06 14.56 -12.19
CA SER A 127 1.85 15.47 -13.00
C SER A 127 2.94 14.74 -13.75
N PHE A 128 3.28 15.26 -14.90
CA PHE A 128 4.39 14.83 -15.74
C PHE A 128 5.19 16.06 -16.13
N SER A 129 6.51 16.01 -15.93
CA SER A 129 7.42 17.11 -16.30
C SER A 129 8.43 16.64 -17.34
N SER A 130 8.47 17.32 -18.46
CA SER A 130 9.44 17.05 -19.52
C SER A 130 10.80 17.74 -19.32
N ALA A 131 10.93 18.61 -18.32
CA ALA A 131 12.07 19.51 -18.15
C ALA A 131 13.44 18.80 -18.02
N ASN A 132 13.46 17.54 -17.57
CA ASN A 132 14.70 16.77 -17.40
C ASN A 132 14.84 15.64 -18.42
N LEU A 133 13.93 15.53 -19.40
CA LEU A 133 14.00 14.49 -20.43
C LEU A 133 14.96 14.92 -21.53
N VAL A 134 15.85 14.00 -21.90
CA VAL A 134 16.74 14.14 -23.04
C VAL A 134 16.16 13.33 -24.20
N PHE A 135 15.69 14.02 -25.24
CA PHE A 135 15.10 13.36 -26.42
C PHE A 135 16.21 13.05 -27.42
N GLU A 136 16.22 11.87 -27.99
CA GLU A 136 17.15 11.45 -29.05
C GLU A 136 16.96 12.29 -30.33
N ASP A 137 15.70 12.59 -30.69
CA ASP A 137 15.35 13.52 -31.75
C ASP A 137 14.56 14.71 -31.21
N PRO A 138 15.18 15.89 -31.08
CA PRO A 138 14.50 17.09 -30.58
C PRO A 138 13.35 17.59 -31.49
N ASN A 139 13.23 17.08 -32.72
CA ASN A 139 12.19 17.48 -33.67
C ASN A 139 11.07 16.44 -33.81
N ASP A 140 11.03 15.41 -32.99
CA ASP A 140 9.95 14.42 -33.01
C ASP A 140 8.60 15.13 -32.70
N ALA A 141 7.65 15.00 -33.59
CA ALA A 141 6.31 15.60 -33.47
C ALA A 141 5.49 15.05 -32.28
N HIS A 142 5.92 13.97 -31.67
CA HIS A 142 5.30 13.37 -30.49
C HIS A 142 5.90 13.88 -29.17
N ILE A 143 6.96 14.71 -29.24
CA ILE A 143 7.51 15.35 -28.05
C ILE A 143 6.49 16.35 -27.51
N THR A 144 6.00 16.09 -26.33
CA THR A 144 5.19 17.05 -25.57
C THR A 144 6.12 17.83 -24.64
N ASP A 145 6.58 19.00 -25.11
CA ASP A 145 7.43 19.92 -24.34
C ASP A 145 6.68 20.56 -23.16
N ALA A 146 5.41 20.25 -22.97
CA ALA A 146 4.59 20.87 -21.95
C ALA A 146 4.51 20.01 -20.69
N ASP A 147 4.81 20.62 -19.56
CA ASP A 147 4.46 20.06 -18.26
C ASP A 147 2.95 19.86 -18.18
N MET A 148 2.52 18.67 -17.84
CA MET A 148 1.10 18.32 -17.70
C MET A 148 0.79 18.05 -16.24
N SER A 149 -0.34 18.55 -15.77
CA SER A 149 -0.82 18.26 -14.42
C SER A 149 -2.33 18.18 -14.39
N LYS A 150 -2.85 17.24 -13.64
CA LYS A 150 -4.28 17.08 -13.43
C LYS A 150 -4.60 16.69 -12.00
N THR A 151 -5.62 17.37 -11.45
CA THR A 151 -6.18 17.07 -10.13
C THR A 151 -7.57 16.47 -10.29
N ARG A 152 -7.87 15.41 -9.53
CA ARG A 152 -9.15 14.68 -9.57
C ARG A 152 -9.63 14.34 -8.17
N LEU A 153 -10.95 14.21 -8.04
CA LEU A 153 -11.53 13.51 -6.90
C LEU A 153 -11.28 12.02 -7.05
N ASP A 154 -10.94 11.38 -5.95
CA ASP A 154 -10.61 9.97 -5.91
C ASP A 154 -11.29 9.29 -4.73
N PHE A 155 -11.86 8.11 -4.96
CA PHE A 155 -12.65 7.37 -3.99
C PHE A 155 -12.18 5.93 -3.89
N ASP A 156 -12.22 5.41 -2.65
CA ASP A 156 -11.89 4.03 -2.32
C ASP A 156 -13.05 3.37 -1.59
N LEU A 157 -13.21 2.07 -1.80
CA LEU A 157 -14.07 1.19 -0.99
C LEU A 157 -13.23 0.10 -0.35
N GLY A 158 -13.59 -0.28 0.87
CA GLY A 158 -12.89 -1.31 1.60
C GLY A 158 -13.80 -2.18 2.43
N PHE A 159 -13.34 -3.39 2.65
CA PHE A 159 -13.95 -4.38 3.52
C PHE A 159 -12.84 -5.09 4.29
N GLU A 160 -13.06 -5.39 5.56
CA GLU A 160 -12.22 -6.26 6.37
C GLU A 160 -13.10 -7.13 7.28
N TRP A 161 -12.74 -8.39 7.43
CA TRP A 161 -13.35 -9.31 8.38
C TRP A 161 -12.27 -9.81 9.34
N HIS A 162 -12.54 -9.66 10.61
CA HIS A 162 -11.71 -10.17 11.68
C HIS A 162 -12.48 -11.21 12.49
N VAL A 163 -11.89 -12.37 12.70
CA VAL A 163 -12.42 -13.42 13.56
C VAL A 163 -11.28 -14.05 14.36
N ASN A 164 -11.28 -13.84 15.67
CA ASN A 164 -10.19 -14.25 16.55
C ASN A 164 -8.82 -13.76 16.03
N ASN A 165 -7.98 -14.70 15.63
CA ASN A 165 -6.63 -14.45 15.11
C ASN A 165 -6.56 -14.34 13.58
N PHE A 166 -7.67 -14.57 12.87
CA PHE A 166 -7.73 -14.52 11.42
C PHE A 166 -8.25 -13.16 10.95
N PHE A 167 -7.73 -12.68 9.83
CA PHE A 167 -8.24 -11.52 9.12
C PHE A 167 -8.27 -11.76 7.61
N LEU A 168 -9.26 -11.19 6.96
CA LEU A 168 -9.44 -11.16 5.52
C LEU A 168 -9.84 -9.75 5.13
N GLY A 169 -9.24 -9.18 4.09
CA GLY A 169 -9.58 -7.86 3.60
C GLY A 169 -9.63 -7.79 2.09
N ALA A 170 -10.43 -6.87 1.58
CA ALA A 170 -10.48 -6.50 0.18
C ALA A 170 -10.75 -5.00 0.03
N SER A 171 -10.19 -4.39 -1.02
CA SER A 171 -10.48 -3.00 -1.35
C SER A 171 -10.41 -2.75 -2.85
N ALA A 172 -11.12 -1.70 -3.29
CA ALA A 172 -11.02 -1.14 -4.62
C ALA A 172 -10.68 0.34 -4.49
N ASN A 173 -9.53 0.73 -5.00
CA ASN A 173 -9.03 2.10 -5.01
C ASN A 173 -9.21 2.70 -6.40
N HIS A 174 -9.22 4.02 -6.46
CA HIS A 174 -9.41 4.77 -7.72
C HIS A 174 -10.69 4.36 -8.45
N ILE A 175 -11.83 4.32 -7.71
CA ILE A 175 -13.12 3.91 -8.27
C ILE A 175 -13.54 4.83 -9.42
N THR A 176 -13.19 6.08 -9.33
CA THR A 176 -13.40 7.12 -10.36
C THR A 176 -12.40 7.05 -11.51
N GLN A 177 -11.79 5.88 -11.75
CA GLN A 177 -10.76 5.70 -12.79
C GLN A 177 -10.95 6.61 -14.00
N SER A 178 -9.84 7.06 -14.58
CA SER A 178 -9.85 7.96 -15.72
C SER A 178 -9.19 7.29 -16.93
N ASN A 179 -9.92 7.25 -18.03
CA ASN A 179 -9.42 6.83 -19.36
C ASN A 179 -9.16 8.06 -20.24
N GLU A 180 -8.58 9.10 -19.66
CA GLU A 180 -8.33 10.34 -20.38
C GLU A 180 -7.14 10.24 -21.32
N ASP A 181 -7.23 11.00 -22.40
CA ASP A 181 -6.14 11.23 -23.33
C ASP A 181 -5.39 12.53 -22.91
N PRO A 182 -4.05 12.55 -22.85
CA PRO A 182 -3.15 11.45 -23.17
C PRO A 182 -3.11 10.37 -22.07
N ASP A 183 -2.83 9.13 -22.45
CA ASP A 183 -2.75 7.96 -21.56
C ASP A 183 -1.82 8.15 -20.35
N ILE A 184 -0.83 9.04 -20.45
CA ILE A 184 0.10 9.37 -19.37
C ILE A 184 -0.62 9.90 -18.11
N LEU A 185 -1.83 10.47 -18.26
CA LEU A 185 -2.64 10.92 -17.14
C LEU A 185 -3.70 9.91 -16.71
N LYS A 186 -3.73 8.73 -17.31
CA LYS A 186 -4.63 7.65 -16.95
C LYS A 186 -4.40 7.19 -15.51
N VAL A 187 -5.48 6.90 -14.82
CA VAL A 187 -5.46 6.32 -13.46
C VAL A 187 -6.30 5.04 -13.48
N PRO A 188 -5.68 3.85 -13.49
CA PRO A 188 -6.40 2.59 -13.47
C PRO A 188 -7.00 2.32 -12.08
N ARG A 189 -8.00 1.44 -12.03
CA ARG A 189 -8.53 0.92 -10.77
C ARG A 189 -7.60 -0.13 -10.19
N HIS A 190 -7.29 0.00 -8.90
CA HIS A 190 -6.52 -0.99 -8.14
C HIS A 190 -7.44 -1.80 -7.25
N GLN A 191 -7.31 -3.12 -7.29
CA GLN A 191 -8.07 -4.05 -6.48
C GLN A 191 -7.11 -4.84 -5.60
N TYR A 192 -7.29 -4.76 -4.30
CA TYR A 192 -6.49 -5.47 -3.32
C TYR A 192 -7.32 -6.55 -2.64
N ALA A 193 -6.70 -7.69 -2.38
CA ALA A 193 -7.23 -8.71 -1.49
C ALA A 193 -6.09 -9.26 -0.64
N TYR A 194 -6.35 -9.55 0.62
CA TYR A 194 -5.35 -10.11 1.52
C TYR A 194 -5.99 -10.94 2.62
N ALA A 195 -5.23 -11.88 3.15
CA ALA A 195 -5.63 -12.67 4.30
C ALA A 195 -4.41 -13.02 5.14
N GLY A 196 -4.63 -13.25 6.42
CA GLY A 196 -3.58 -13.69 7.32
C GLY A 196 -4.14 -14.23 8.62
N VAL A 197 -3.27 -14.90 9.37
CA VAL A 197 -3.62 -15.47 10.67
C VAL A 197 -2.46 -15.26 11.65
N ARG A 198 -2.78 -14.91 12.90
CA ARG A 198 -1.81 -14.89 13.99
C ARG A 198 -1.83 -16.23 14.70
N LEU A 199 -0.71 -16.92 14.69
CA LEU A 199 -0.50 -18.24 15.31
C LEU A 199 0.38 -18.05 16.56
N PRO A 200 -0.18 -18.04 17.77
CA PRO A 200 0.63 -18.04 18.99
C PRO A 200 1.39 -19.38 19.08
N VAL A 201 2.72 -19.33 19.18
CA VAL A 201 3.59 -20.49 19.37
C VAL A 201 3.79 -20.73 20.85
N ASN A 202 4.03 -19.66 21.61
CA ASN A 202 4.10 -19.63 23.07
C ASN A 202 3.76 -18.19 23.55
N ASP A 203 3.92 -17.93 24.85
CA ASP A 203 3.58 -16.64 25.45
C ASP A 203 4.38 -15.45 24.87
N LEU A 204 5.59 -15.71 24.37
CA LEU A 204 6.50 -14.70 23.83
C LEU A 204 6.51 -14.64 22.29
N VAL A 205 6.23 -15.76 21.63
CA VAL A 205 6.41 -15.90 20.18
C VAL A 205 5.09 -16.14 19.48
N SER A 206 4.82 -15.35 18.46
CA SER A 206 3.75 -15.63 17.49
C SER A 206 4.24 -15.50 16.06
N LEU A 207 3.69 -16.32 15.17
CA LEU A 207 3.89 -16.24 13.72
C LEU A 207 2.66 -15.64 13.06
N ARG A 208 2.87 -14.87 12.01
CA ARG A 208 1.79 -14.29 11.20
C ARG A 208 2.05 -14.57 9.72
N PRO A 209 1.68 -15.74 9.19
CA PRO A 209 1.59 -15.94 7.75
C PRO A 209 0.48 -15.09 7.17
N SER A 210 0.75 -14.49 6.00
CA SER A 210 -0.22 -13.69 5.24
C SER A 210 0.05 -13.77 3.75
N VAL A 211 -1.01 -13.55 2.97
CA VAL A 211 -0.97 -13.47 1.51
C VAL A 211 -1.68 -12.20 1.08
N ASN A 212 -1.24 -11.62 -0.01
CA ASN A 212 -1.88 -10.47 -0.63
C ASN A 212 -1.88 -10.59 -2.15
N VAL A 213 -2.89 -10.01 -2.76
CA VAL A 213 -3.07 -9.92 -4.21
C VAL A 213 -3.39 -8.48 -4.56
N LEU A 214 -2.70 -7.94 -5.52
CA LEU A 214 -3.06 -6.71 -6.21
C LEU A 214 -3.42 -7.05 -7.66
N ASN A 215 -4.54 -6.55 -8.13
CA ASN A 215 -4.95 -6.59 -9.52
C ASN A 215 -5.11 -5.18 -10.08
N VAL A 216 -4.48 -4.91 -11.22
CA VAL A 216 -4.61 -3.66 -11.98
C VAL A 216 -4.76 -4.03 -13.46
N GLU A 217 -5.91 -3.72 -14.06
CA GLU A 217 -6.17 -3.98 -15.48
C GLU A 217 -5.78 -5.39 -15.96
N SER A 218 -6.06 -6.43 -15.16
CA SER A 218 -5.72 -7.83 -15.42
C SER A 218 -4.25 -8.21 -15.19
N ILE A 219 -3.42 -7.32 -14.67
CA ILE A 219 -2.08 -7.63 -14.18
C ILE A 219 -2.18 -7.97 -12.69
N TYR A 220 -1.68 -9.15 -12.31
CA TYR A 220 -1.74 -9.63 -10.93
C TYR A 220 -0.36 -9.64 -10.30
N SER A 221 -0.26 -9.01 -9.12
CA SER A 221 0.87 -9.17 -8.21
C SER A 221 0.41 -9.97 -6.99
N VAL A 222 1.07 -11.08 -6.73
CA VAL A 222 0.75 -11.96 -5.59
C VAL A 222 1.94 -12.01 -4.66
N GLY A 223 1.72 -11.66 -3.39
CA GLY A 223 2.71 -11.72 -2.34
C GLY A 223 2.32 -12.70 -1.25
N ALA A 224 3.32 -13.30 -0.63
CA ALA A 224 3.17 -14.09 0.58
C ALA A 224 4.29 -13.72 1.55
N GLU A 225 3.96 -13.59 2.83
CA GLU A 225 4.95 -13.32 3.87
C GLU A 225 4.66 -14.10 5.14
N VAL A 226 5.70 -14.37 5.91
CA VAL A 226 5.61 -14.86 7.28
C VAL A 226 6.38 -13.90 8.17
N THR A 227 5.69 -13.30 9.14
CA THR A 227 6.31 -12.46 10.17
C THR A 227 6.32 -13.19 11.51
N MET A 228 7.48 -13.29 12.13
CA MET A 228 7.64 -13.71 13.52
C MET A 228 7.60 -12.47 14.41
N ASN A 229 6.81 -12.52 15.46
CA ASN A 229 6.77 -11.52 16.53
C ASN A 229 7.34 -12.14 17.81
N TYR A 230 8.28 -11.44 18.43
CA TYR A 230 8.83 -11.78 19.73
C TYR A 230 8.44 -10.71 20.77
N ASP A 231 7.66 -11.08 21.75
CA ASP A 231 7.23 -10.28 22.91
C ASP A 231 6.67 -8.89 22.56
N ASN A 232 6.08 -8.73 21.39
CA ASN A 232 5.63 -7.43 20.85
C ASN A 232 6.70 -6.32 20.84
N THR A 233 7.99 -6.70 20.94
CA THR A 233 9.15 -5.79 20.94
C THR A 233 9.96 -5.89 19.65
N PHE A 234 9.99 -7.07 19.04
CA PHE A 234 10.78 -7.32 17.84
C PHE A 234 10.04 -8.21 16.84
N TRP A 235 10.09 -7.85 15.57
CA TRP A 235 9.48 -8.59 14.47
C TRP A 235 10.51 -8.83 13.37
N VAL A 236 10.47 -10.01 12.78
CA VAL A 236 11.23 -10.37 11.58
C VAL A 236 10.27 -10.98 10.56
N GLY A 237 10.34 -10.53 9.33
CA GLY A 237 9.51 -10.99 8.23
C GLY A 237 10.35 -11.51 7.07
N LEU A 238 9.84 -12.56 6.44
CA LEU A 238 10.32 -13.10 5.18
C LEU A 238 9.13 -13.20 4.24
N GLY A 239 9.30 -12.72 3.02
CA GLY A 239 8.24 -12.74 2.03
C GLY A 239 8.77 -12.93 0.61
N TYR A 240 7.83 -13.21 -0.27
CA TYR A 240 8.07 -13.31 -1.70
C TYR A 240 6.91 -12.64 -2.43
N ARG A 241 7.24 -11.86 -3.44
CA ARG A 241 6.28 -11.28 -4.39
C ARG A 241 6.62 -11.81 -5.78
N ASN A 242 5.62 -12.37 -6.46
CA ASN A 242 5.83 -12.96 -7.77
C ASN A 242 6.38 -11.92 -8.75
N GLN A 243 7.36 -12.34 -9.55
CA GLN A 243 8.02 -11.56 -10.61
C GLN A 243 8.74 -10.28 -10.14
N ASP A 244 8.78 -9.99 -8.85
CA ASP A 244 9.36 -8.75 -8.33
C ASP A 244 10.50 -8.99 -7.33
N ALA A 245 10.23 -9.54 -6.14
CA ALA A 245 11.23 -9.57 -5.09
C ALA A 245 11.08 -10.70 -4.06
N MET A 246 12.22 -11.05 -3.46
CA MET A 246 12.28 -11.66 -2.12
C MET A 246 12.39 -10.55 -1.10
N MET A 247 11.52 -10.53 -0.09
CA MET A 247 11.40 -9.47 0.89
C MET A 247 11.93 -9.90 2.25
N PHE A 248 12.74 -9.06 2.85
CA PHE A 248 13.22 -9.20 4.23
C PHE A 248 12.76 -7.98 5.01
N SER A 249 12.16 -8.18 6.17
CA SER A 249 11.70 -7.07 6.99
C SER A 249 12.06 -7.27 8.46
N THR A 250 12.27 -6.16 9.16
CA THR A 250 12.41 -6.13 10.61
C THR A 250 11.65 -4.94 11.17
N LYS A 251 11.11 -5.09 12.37
CA LYS A 251 10.51 -3.99 13.13
C LYS A 251 10.91 -4.14 14.59
N ILE A 252 11.20 -3.03 15.24
CA ILE A 252 11.61 -2.98 16.64
C ILE A 252 10.87 -1.88 17.38
N LEU A 253 10.49 -2.16 18.62
CA LEU A 253 9.98 -1.19 19.57
C LEU A 253 11.19 -0.43 20.15
N LEU A 254 11.34 0.85 19.79
CA LEU A 254 12.43 1.70 20.28
C LEU A 254 12.10 2.31 21.65
N PHE A 255 10.86 2.73 21.81
CA PHE A 255 10.31 3.31 23.04
C PHE A 255 8.89 2.77 23.22
N GLU A 256 8.26 2.98 24.39
CA GLU A 256 6.92 2.46 24.71
C GLU A 256 5.87 2.69 23.61
N ASN A 257 6.03 3.74 22.85
CA ASN A 257 5.06 4.19 21.84
C ASN A 257 5.65 4.43 20.45
N LEU A 258 6.96 4.21 20.23
CA LEU A 258 7.62 4.42 18.95
C LEU A 258 8.27 3.13 18.47
N MET A 259 7.90 2.72 17.28
CA MET A 259 8.50 1.59 16.56
C MET A 259 9.19 2.08 15.28
N ALA A 260 10.31 1.46 14.94
CA ALA A 260 10.97 1.60 13.64
C ALA A 260 10.93 0.27 12.90
N ALA A 261 10.75 0.33 11.58
CA ALA A 261 10.82 -0.84 10.73
C ALA A 261 11.68 -0.55 9.50
N TYR A 262 12.28 -1.60 8.98
CA TYR A 262 13.06 -1.59 7.75
C TYR A 262 12.73 -2.82 6.93
N ALA A 263 12.64 -2.64 5.60
CA ALA A 263 12.56 -3.77 4.68
C ALA A 263 13.56 -3.59 3.53
N TYR A 264 14.03 -4.73 3.06
CA TYR A 264 14.87 -4.85 1.87
C TYR A 264 14.25 -5.83 0.90
N ASP A 265 14.04 -5.37 -0.34
CA ASP A 265 13.54 -6.20 -1.42
C ASP A 265 14.71 -6.55 -2.35
N MET A 266 15.10 -7.80 -2.33
CA MET A 266 16.07 -8.34 -3.28
C MET A 266 15.33 -8.71 -4.56
N GLY A 267 15.63 -8.01 -5.66
CA GLY A 267 14.99 -8.25 -6.95
C GLY A 267 15.04 -9.71 -7.38
N ALA A 268 13.92 -10.26 -7.79
CA ALA A 268 13.80 -11.55 -8.43
C ALA A 268 13.58 -11.38 -9.95
N GLY A 269 14.08 -12.31 -10.78
CA GLY A 269 13.90 -12.27 -12.23
C GLY A 269 15.09 -11.74 -13.02
N GLU A 270 14.89 -11.48 -14.31
CA GLU A 270 15.94 -11.17 -15.27
C GLU A 270 16.63 -9.83 -15.03
N LEU A 271 15.93 -8.86 -14.44
CA LEU A 271 16.48 -7.53 -14.13
C LEU A 271 17.34 -7.50 -12.85
N ARG A 272 17.51 -8.64 -12.16
CA ARG A 272 18.29 -8.72 -10.92
C ARG A 272 19.74 -8.23 -11.08
N SER A 273 20.33 -8.45 -12.24
CA SER A 273 21.73 -8.06 -12.51
C SER A 273 21.93 -6.56 -12.73
N TYR A 274 20.86 -5.80 -12.90
CA TYR A 274 20.91 -4.38 -13.22
C TYR A 274 20.45 -3.48 -12.07
N ARG A 275 19.95 -4.03 -10.94
CA ARG A 275 19.42 -3.26 -9.81
C ARG A 275 19.93 -3.77 -8.47
N GLU A 276 20.26 -2.87 -7.56
CA GLU A 276 20.78 -3.19 -6.23
C GLU A 276 19.70 -3.57 -5.20
N GLY A 277 18.42 -3.59 -5.60
CA GLY A 277 17.28 -3.87 -4.75
C GLY A 277 16.49 -2.62 -4.37
N SER A 278 15.60 -2.74 -3.38
CA SER A 278 14.78 -1.64 -2.89
C SER A 278 14.82 -1.58 -1.37
N HIS A 279 14.80 -0.38 -0.84
CA HIS A 279 14.86 -0.13 0.61
C HIS A 279 13.59 0.58 1.07
N GLU A 280 13.10 0.20 2.25
CA GLU A 280 11.91 0.80 2.84
C GLU A 280 12.15 1.02 4.33
N ILE A 281 11.85 2.21 4.82
CA ILE A 281 11.96 2.59 6.23
C ILE A 281 10.60 3.09 6.70
N MET A 282 10.17 2.66 7.88
CA MET A 282 8.92 3.12 8.50
C MET A 282 9.14 3.48 9.96
N LEU A 283 8.53 4.59 10.37
CA LEU A 283 8.34 4.94 11.77
C LEU A 283 6.85 4.85 12.10
N HIS A 284 6.52 4.20 13.22
CA HIS A 284 5.16 4.06 13.72
C HIS A 284 5.09 4.57 15.15
N LEU A 285 4.43 5.70 15.33
CA LEU A 285 4.17 6.33 16.62
C LEU A 285 2.73 6.03 17.07
N ARG A 286 2.57 5.59 18.31
CA ARG A 286 1.29 5.35 18.96
C ARG A 286 1.09 6.36 20.09
N ILE A 287 0.07 7.19 20.00
CA ILE A 287 -0.26 8.19 21.01
C ILE A 287 -1.43 7.69 21.85
N ASN A 288 -1.25 7.57 23.15
CA ASN A 288 -2.31 7.18 24.08
C ASN A 288 -3.51 8.12 23.97
N LYS A 289 -4.69 7.59 23.85
CA LYS A 289 -5.92 8.36 23.93
C LYS A 289 -6.14 8.82 25.39
N PRO A 290 -6.63 10.05 25.60
CA PRO A 290 -6.98 10.47 26.93
C PRO A 290 -8.09 9.57 27.49
N GLN A 291 -7.83 8.91 28.61
CA GLN A 291 -8.85 8.11 29.29
C GLN A 291 -9.96 9.05 29.77
N LYS A 292 -11.21 8.75 29.39
CA LYS A 292 -12.37 9.46 29.94
C LYS A 292 -12.47 9.16 31.44
N GLN A 293 -11.98 10.06 32.27
CA GLN A 293 -12.29 10.01 33.68
C GLN A 293 -13.77 10.37 33.84
N TYR A 294 -14.60 9.37 34.02
CA TYR A 294 -15.95 9.60 34.50
C TYR A 294 -15.86 10.13 35.97
N ARG A 295 -15.87 11.43 36.16
CA ARG A 295 -16.14 12.00 37.46
C ARG A 295 -17.61 11.71 37.72
N SER A 296 -17.90 10.77 38.62
CA SER A 296 -19.25 10.62 39.18
C SER A 296 -19.68 11.97 39.71
N PRO A 297 -20.82 12.54 39.31
CA PRO A 297 -21.34 13.71 39.96
C PRO A 297 -21.62 13.31 41.41
N ARG A 298 -20.81 13.79 42.34
CA ARG A 298 -21.16 13.70 43.75
C ARG A 298 -22.32 14.67 43.94
N PHE A 299 -23.52 14.14 44.07
CA PHE A 299 -24.62 14.88 44.64
C PHE A 299 -24.24 15.09 46.08
N PHE A 300 -23.95 16.33 46.47
CA PHE A 300 -23.93 16.75 47.86
C PHE A 300 -25.39 16.95 48.27
N ASP A 301 -25.89 16.11 49.17
CA ASP A 301 -27.08 16.37 49.96
C ASP A 301 -26.79 17.47 50.96
#